data_5c4321132fb08e5248cfb710d5411805
#
_entry.id   5c4321132fb08e5248cfb710d5411805
#
_cell.length_a   1.000
_cell.length_b   1.000
_cell.length_c   1.000
_cell.angle_alpha   90.00
_cell.angle_beta   90.00
_cell.angle_gamma   90.00
#
_symmetry.space_group_name_H-M   'P 1'
#
loop_
_entity.id
_entity.type
_entity.pdbx_description
1 polymer ?
#
loop_
_entity_poly.entity_id
_entity_poly.type
_entity_poly.pdbx_seq_one_letter_code
_entity_poly.pdbx_strand_id
1 'polypeptide(L)'
;MEQTIVRQGMALDEYIRRMDDDHEPPFEIIDGEVVPMSPTVSGSGYRAWWLAKLMNRVIDGNELGYLFSEITFVLPSPDNNWVTGSRTPDLMFISVVRFDTYRNANPGWEERPLALVPDLVIEVVSPTDRLSTVLKKVALYLEDGVQMVWVVNRMHQSITIYTLTDDPVTLSGELILTGGELIPGFSTPVRVLFED
;
A
#
# COMPACT_ATOMS: atom_id res chain seq x y z
N MET A 1 -1.25 40.36 12.09
CA MET A 1 -0.88 39.63 10.87
C MET A 1 -1.48 38.25 11.03
N GLU A 2 -2.58 37.96 10.32
CA GLU A 2 -3.12 36.62 10.25
C GLU A 2 -2.09 35.72 9.52
N GLN A 3 -1.56 34.72 10.20
CA GLN A 3 -0.80 33.67 9.55
C GLN A 3 -1.79 32.91 8.68
N THR A 4 -1.69 33.08 7.37
CA THR A 4 -2.38 32.21 6.42
C THR A 4 -1.83 30.80 6.63
N ILE A 5 -2.60 29.94 7.30
CA ILE A 5 -2.28 28.52 7.42
C ILE A 5 -2.45 27.95 6.00
N VAL A 6 -1.33 27.70 5.30
CA VAL A 6 -1.36 27.00 4.03
C VAL A 6 -1.74 25.55 4.34
N ARG A 7 -2.93 25.14 3.93
CA ARG A 7 -3.41 23.76 4.10
C ARG A 7 -2.62 22.87 3.15
N GLN A 8 -1.86 21.90 3.68
CA GLN A 8 -1.09 20.95 2.89
C GLN A 8 -2.01 19.97 2.16
N GLY A 9 -1.64 19.58 0.94
CA GLY A 9 -2.47 18.72 0.07
C GLY A 9 -3.31 19.50 -0.93
N MET A 10 -4.40 18.93 -1.41
CA MET A 10 -5.30 19.55 -2.38
C MET A 10 -6.78 19.23 -2.13
N ALA A 11 -7.68 20.01 -2.73
CA ALA A 11 -9.11 19.74 -2.70
C ALA A 11 -9.42 18.38 -3.35
N LEU A 12 -10.39 17.64 -2.80
CA LEU A 12 -10.78 16.32 -3.34
C LEU A 12 -11.22 16.39 -4.79
N ASP A 13 -12.00 17.41 -5.17
CA ASP A 13 -12.44 17.59 -6.56
C ASP A 13 -11.28 17.86 -7.52
N GLU A 14 -10.25 18.58 -7.05
CA GLU A 14 -9.03 18.80 -7.83
C GLU A 14 -8.23 17.50 -7.96
N TYR A 15 -8.12 16.72 -6.89
CA TYR A 15 -7.44 15.42 -6.89
C TYR A 15 -8.10 14.47 -7.90
N ILE A 16 -9.44 14.32 -7.87
CA ILE A 16 -10.20 13.48 -8.81
C ILE A 16 -9.97 13.94 -10.25
N ARG A 17 -10.11 15.24 -10.51
CA ARG A 17 -9.90 15.79 -11.87
C ARG A 17 -8.49 15.51 -12.40
N ARG A 18 -7.47 15.57 -11.55
CA ARG A 18 -6.07 15.28 -11.94
C ARG A 18 -5.83 13.80 -12.16
N MET A 19 -6.50 12.93 -11.41
CA MET A 19 -6.44 11.48 -11.63
C MET A 19 -7.05 11.07 -12.96
N ASP A 20 -8.07 11.79 -13.43
CA ASP A 20 -8.79 11.53 -14.69
C ASP A 20 -8.12 12.20 -15.91
N ASP A 21 -7.06 13.00 -15.72
CA ASP A 21 -6.34 13.67 -16.81
C ASP A 21 -5.28 12.75 -17.43
N ASP A 22 -5.57 12.22 -18.61
CA ASP A 22 -4.65 11.34 -19.38
C ASP A 22 -3.29 11.99 -19.71
N HIS A 23 -3.14 13.30 -19.53
CA HIS A 23 -1.90 14.02 -19.79
C HIS A 23 -1.05 14.22 -18.55
N GLU A 24 -1.59 13.93 -17.37
CA GLU A 24 -0.86 14.03 -16.11
C GLU A 24 -0.29 12.66 -15.71
N PRO A 25 1.02 12.58 -15.38
CA PRO A 25 1.57 11.31 -14.90
C PRO A 25 0.95 10.93 -13.55
N PRO A 26 0.80 9.64 -13.23
CA PRO A 26 0.38 9.19 -11.92
C PRO A 26 1.22 9.84 -10.81
N PHE A 27 0.59 10.21 -9.70
CA PHE A 27 1.24 10.93 -8.61
C PHE A 27 0.74 10.48 -7.23
N GLU A 28 1.56 10.75 -6.24
CA GLU A 28 1.21 10.65 -4.81
C GLU A 28 1.25 12.04 -4.17
N ILE A 29 0.54 12.23 -3.06
CA ILE A 29 0.69 13.42 -2.20
C ILE A 29 1.51 12.99 -0.98
N ILE A 30 2.74 13.52 -0.88
CA ILE A 30 3.67 13.23 0.23
C ILE A 30 4.03 14.56 0.89
N ASP A 31 3.83 14.64 2.21
CA ASP A 31 4.07 15.87 2.98
C ASP A 31 3.31 17.10 2.40
N GLY A 32 2.14 16.84 1.78
CA GLY A 32 1.31 17.86 1.13
C GLY A 32 1.75 18.30 -0.25
N GLU A 33 2.81 17.71 -0.80
CA GLU A 33 3.34 17.99 -2.13
C GLU A 33 2.99 16.89 -3.12
N VAL A 34 2.78 17.26 -4.38
CA VAL A 34 2.57 16.31 -5.47
C VAL A 34 3.89 15.73 -5.91
N VAL A 35 4.03 14.41 -5.82
CA VAL A 35 5.22 13.66 -6.20
C VAL A 35 4.88 12.71 -7.33
N PRO A 36 5.47 12.86 -8.53
CA PRO A 36 5.25 11.94 -9.63
C PRO A 36 5.69 10.52 -9.28
N MET A 37 4.89 9.53 -9.66
CA MET A 37 5.24 8.13 -9.50
C MET A 37 6.20 7.66 -10.60
N SER A 38 7.12 6.77 -10.23
CA SER A 38 7.96 6.06 -11.20
C SER A 38 7.21 4.85 -11.74
N PRO A 39 7.36 4.53 -13.04
CA PRO A 39 6.77 3.32 -13.62
C PRO A 39 7.30 2.04 -12.93
N THR A 40 6.40 1.10 -12.68
CA THR A 40 6.74 -0.22 -12.15
C THR A 40 7.52 -1.03 -13.19
N VAL A 41 8.67 -1.59 -12.83
CA VAL A 41 9.42 -2.47 -13.72
C VAL A 41 8.83 -3.88 -13.73
N SER A 42 8.83 -4.55 -14.90
CA SER A 42 8.19 -5.85 -15.14
C SER A 42 8.51 -6.91 -14.07
N GLY A 43 9.75 -6.94 -13.59
CA GLY A 43 10.14 -7.92 -12.58
C GLY A 43 9.56 -7.66 -11.19
N SER A 44 9.31 -6.39 -10.81
CA SER A 44 8.63 -6.07 -9.55
C SER A 44 7.14 -6.41 -9.66
N GLY A 45 6.49 -6.03 -10.76
CA GLY A 45 5.10 -6.42 -11.03
C GLY A 45 4.88 -7.94 -11.05
N TYR A 46 5.82 -8.72 -11.65
CA TYR A 46 5.72 -10.18 -11.63
C TYR A 46 5.75 -10.75 -10.20
N ARG A 47 6.65 -10.26 -9.34
CA ARG A 47 6.74 -10.73 -7.94
C ARG A 47 5.53 -10.28 -7.10
N ALA A 48 5.02 -9.08 -7.33
CA ALA A 48 3.78 -8.64 -6.72
C ALA A 48 2.60 -9.56 -7.12
N TRP A 49 2.46 -9.83 -8.43
CA TRP A 49 1.45 -10.77 -8.93
C TRP A 49 1.59 -12.18 -8.34
N TRP A 50 2.82 -12.72 -8.26
CA TRP A 50 3.06 -14.06 -7.72
C TRP A 50 2.70 -14.14 -6.22
N LEU A 51 3.10 -13.14 -5.44
CA LEU A 51 2.73 -13.05 -4.03
C LEU A 51 1.22 -12.92 -3.87
N ALA A 52 0.57 -12.06 -4.64
CA ALA A 52 -0.88 -11.92 -4.64
C ALA A 52 -1.58 -13.26 -4.92
N LYS A 53 -1.10 -14.05 -5.90
CA LYS A 53 -1.63 -15.38 -6.21
C LYS A 53 -1.51 -16.36 -5.04
N LEU A 54 -0.42 -16.33 -4.29
CA LEU A 54 -0.24 -17.16 -3.10
C LEU A 54 -1.18 -16.74 -1.96
N MET A 55 -1.28 -15.43 -1.73
CA MET A 55 -2.12 -14.86 -0.67
C MET A 55 -3.60 -15.08 -0.94
N ASN A 56 -4.07 -14.86 -2.17
CA ASN A 56 -5.49 -15.00 -2.53
C ASN A 56 -6.02 -16.41 -2.32
N ARG A 57 -5.19 -17.45 -2.41
CA ARG A 57 -5.62 -18.83 -2.09
C ARG A 57 -6.13 -18.98 -0.66
N VAL A 58 -5.55 -18.22 0.27
CA VAL A 58 -5.93 -18.24 1.68
C VAL A 58 -7.01 -17.19 1.96
N ILE A 59 -6.87 -16.01 1.39
CA ILE A 59 -7.80 -14.88 1.57
C ILE A 59 -9.19 -15.26 1.08
N ASP A 60 -9.30 -15.73 -0.18
CA ASP A 60 -10.59 -16.11 -0.79
C ASP A 60 -11.18 -17.36 -0.13
N GLY A 61 -10.34 -18.36 0.19
CA GLY A 61 -10.79 -19.59 0.82
C GLY A 61 -11.35 -19.43 2.24
N ASN A 62 -11.01 -18.34 2.91
CA ASN A 62 -11.46 -18.06 4.28
C ASN A 62 -12.21 -16.72 4.41
N GLU A 63 -12.56 -16.08 3.30
CA GLU A 63 -13.30 -14.79 3.25
C GLU A 63 -12.67 -13.70 4.14
N LEU A 64 -11.31 -13.63 4.17
CA LEU A 64 -10.59 -12.77 5.11
C LEU A 64 -10.64 -11.29 4.72
N GLY A 65 -10.77 -10.98 3.43
CA GLY A 65 -10.73 -9.60 2.94
C GLY A 65 -10.44 -9.50 1.46
N TYR A 66 -9.85 -8.38 1.09
CA TYR A 66 -9.59 -8.01 -0.30
C TYR A 66 -8.13 -7.63 -0.48
N LEU A 67 -7.50 -8.17 -1.52
CA LEU A 67 -6.14 -7.83 -1.91
C LEU A 67 -6.19 -7.02 -3.21
N PHE A 68 -5.72 -5.79 -3.15
CA PHE A 68 -5.67 -4.87 -4.28
C PHE A 68 -4.23 -4.70 -4.77
N SER A 69 -4.05 -4.43 -6.07
CA SER A 69 -2.76 -4.10 -6.67
C SER A 69 -2.80 -2.73 -7.33
N GLU A 70 -1.80 -1.92 -7.06
CA GLU A 70 -1.61 -0.59 -7.69
C GLU A 70 -2.83 0.34 -7.57
N ILE A 71 -3.64 0.15 -6.52
CA ILE A 71 -4.75 1.05 -6.18
C ILE A 71 -4.27 2.11 -5.21
N THR A 72 -4.60 3.36 -5.49
CA THR A 72 -4.28 4.48 -4.61
C THR A 72 -5.28 4.60 -3.47
N PHE A 73 -4.80 4.65 -2.24
CA PHE A 73 -5.60 5.12 -1.12
C PHE A 73 -5.25 6.56 -0.76
N VAL A 74 -6.21 7.30 -0.24
CA VAL A 74 -6.07 8.70 0.15
C VAL A 74 -6.30 8.89 1.64
N LEU A 75 -5.65 9.90 2.19
CA LEU A 75 -5.84 10.37 3.56
C LEU A 75 -6.75 11.60 3.52
N PRO A 76 -8.06 11.44 3.78
CA PRO A 76 -8.99 12.55 3.74
C PRO A 76 -8.85 13.41 5.00
N SER A 77 -9.12 14.69 4.87
CA SER A 77 -9.37 15.56 6.03
C SER A 77 -10.68 15.17 6.73
N PRO A 78 -10.89 15.60 7.97
CA PRO A 78 -12.10 15.27 8.73
C PRO A 78 -13.42 15.64 8.05
N ASP A 79 -13.42 16.65 7.18
CA ASP A 79 -14.57 17.10 6.40
C ASP A 79 -14.71 16.40 5.03
N ASN A 80 -13.83 15.44 4.72
CA ASN A 80 -13.79 14.63 3.50
C ASN A 80 -13.75 15.42 2.18
N ASN A 81 -13.40 16.70 2.20
CA ASN A 81 -13.31 17.54 1.00
C ASN A 81 -11.89 17.92 0.60
N TRP A 82 -10.91 17.37 1.31
CA TRP A 82 -9.49 17.65 1.12
C TRP A 82 -8.65 16.37 1.26
N VAL A 83 -7.67 16.18 0.39
CA VAL A 83 -6.70 15.08 0.42
C VAL A 83 -5.40 15.60 0.99
N THR A 84 -5.00 15.11 2.16
CA THR A 84 -3.76 15.49 2.83
C THR A 84 -2.58 14.61 2.45
N GLY A 85 -2.86 13.41 1.94
CA GLY A 85 -1.88 12.45 1.46
C GLY A 85 -2.51 11.41 0.56
N SER A 86 -1.72 10.81 -0.31
CA SER A 86 -2.12 9.64 -1.11
C SER A 86 -0.94 8.69 -1.29
N ARG A 87 -1.21 7.39 -1.37
CA ARG A 87 -0.22 6.33 -1.52
C ARG A 87 -0.73 5.25 -2.46
N THR A 88 0.18 4.76 -3.31
CA THR A 88 -0.11 3.68 -4.26
C THR A 88 0.90 2.55 -4.04
N PRO A 89 0.61 1.59 -3.15
CA PRO A 89 1.47 0.43 -2.93
C PRO A 89 1.37 -0.58 -4.07
N ASP A 90 2.40 -1.42 -4.25
CA ASP A 90 2.34 -2.53 -5.22
C ASP A 90 1.19 -3.49 -4.90
N LEU A 91 0.99 -3.83 -3.60
CA LEU A 91 -0.15 -4.58 -3.11
C LEU A 91 -0.62 -4.00 -1.76
N MET A 92 -1.92 -4.10 -1.50
CA MET A 92 -2.49 -3.80 -0.18
C MET A 92 -3.63 -4.75 0.15
N PHE A 93 -3.71 -5.15 1.42
CA PHE A 93 -4.78 -5.96 1.95
C PHE A 93 -5.66 -5.15 2.90
N ILE A 94 -6.96 -5.33 2.77
CA ILE A 94 -7.97 -4.75 3.67
C ILE A 94 -8.89 -5.88 4.13
N SER A 95 -9.06 -6.02 5.43
CA SER A 95 -9.94 -7.04 6.02
C SER A 95 -11.39 -6.84 5.59
N VAL A 96 -12.13 -7.95 5.44
CA VAL A 96 -13.52 -7.95 4.97
C VAL A 96 -14.39 -7.02 5.81
N VAL A 97 -14.25 -7.03 7.12
CA VAL A 97 -15.06 -6.19 8.03
C VAL A 97 -14.82 -4.71 7.78
N ARG A 98 -13.56 -4.29 7.59
CA ARG A 98 -13.21 -2.88 7.35
C ARG A 98 -13.68 -2.42 5.98
N PHE A 99 -13.44 -3.23 4.95
CA PHE A 99 -13.83 -2.87 3.59
C PHE A 99 -15.35 -2.84 3.42
N ASP A 100 -16.08 -3.82 3.97
CA ASP A 100 -17.52 -3.86 3.91
C ASP A 100 -18.16 -2.71 4.68
N THR A 101 -17.60 -2.35 5.83
CA THR A 101 -18.03 -1.17 6.58
C THR A 101 -17.83 0.11 5.76
N TYR A 102 -16.67 0.25 5.13
CA TYR A 102 -16.36 1.40 4.28
C TYR A 102 -17.31 1.53 3.10
N ARG A 103 -17.47 0.46 2.29
CA ARG A 103 -18.34 0.51 1.10
C ARG A 103 -19.82 0.75 1.42
N ASN A 104 -20.30 0.23 2.55
CA ASN A 104 -21.66 0.46 3.00
C ASN A 104 -21.89 1.92 3.46
N ALA A 105 -20.87 2.54 4.04
CA ALA A 105 -20.93 3.94 4.48
C ALA A 105 -20.70 4.94 3.34
N ASN A 106 -20.13 4.52 2.20
CA ASN A 106 -19.73 5.38 1.09
C ASN A 106 -20.36 4.92 -0.23
N PRO A 107 -21.68 5.12 -0.47
CA PRO A 107 -22.30 4.84 -1.76
C PRO A 107 -21.55 5.55 -2.89
N GLY A 108 -21.27 4.82 -4.00
CA GLY A 108 -20.48 5.34 -5.12
C GLY A 108 -18.96 5.38 -4.88
N TRP A 109 -18.46 4.62 -3.91
CA TRP A 109 -17.03 4.50 -3.60
C TRP A 109 -16.20 4.04 -4.82
N GLU A 110 -16.78 3.26 -5.74
CA GLU A 110 -16.11 2.74 -6.95
C GLU A 110 -15.66 3.84 -7.92
N GLU A 111 -16.31 5.01 -7.86
CA GLU A 111 -16.00 6.17 -8.71
C GLU A 111 -15.17 7.23 -7.98
N ARG A 112 -14.58 6.87 -6.84
CA ARG A 112 -13.83 7.81 -5.98
C ARG A 112 -12.50 7.20 -5.54
N PRO A 113 -11.51 8.03 -5.19
CA PRO A 113 -10.32 7.54 -4.52
C PRO A 113 -10.66 6.77 -3.24
N LEU A 114 -9.97 5.67 -2.98
CA LEU A 114 -10.20 4.85 -1.79
C LEU A 114 -9.77 5.61 -0.52
N ALA A 115 -10.73 6.13 0.24
CA ALA A 115 -10.49 6.84 1.50
C ALA A 115 -10.45 5.88 2.70
N LEU A 116 -9.66 4.82 2.59
CA LEU A 116 -9.49 3.79 3.61
C LEU A 116 -8.04 3.31 3.65
N VAL A 117 -7.37 3.52 4.79
CA VAL A 117 -6.00 3.04 5.00
C VAL A 117 -6.02 1.50 5.09
N PRO A 118 -5.16 0.79 4.33
CA PRO A 118 -5.10 -0.68 4.35
C PRO A 118 -4.55 -1.25 5.68
N ASP A 119 -4.82 -2.53 5.94
CA ASP A 119 -4.27 -3.24 7.08
C ASP A 119 -2.81 -3.67 6.84
N LEU A 120 -2.51 -4.13 5.63
CA LEU A 120 -1.18 -4.53 5.19
C LEU A 120 -0.84 -3.84 3.87
N VAL A 121 0.38 -3.35 3.78
CA VAL A 121 1.00 -2.86 2.53
C VAL A 121 2.18 -3.73 2.17
N ILE A 122 2.38 -3.95 0.88
CA ILE A 122 3.52 -4.70 0.33
C ILE A 122 4.17 -3.86 -0.77
N GLU A 123 5.46 -3.61 -0.63
CA GLU A 123 6.31 -2.93 -1.62
C GLU A 123 7.33 -3.92 -2.18
N VAL A 124 7.45 -4.01 -3.49
CA VAL A 124 8.44 -4.85 -4.17
C VAL A 124 9.56 -3.98 -4.70
N VAL A 125 10.67 -3.98 -3.99
CA VAL A 125 11.82 -3.13 -4.30
C VAL A 125 12.45 -3.50 -5.64
N SER A 126 12.64 -2.50 -6.49
CA SER A 126 13.38 -2.60 -7.74
C SER A 126 14.90 -2.46 -7.49
N PRO A 127 15.77 -3.01 -8.39
CA PRO A 127 17.22 -2.84 -8.24
C PRO A 127 17.72 -1.40 -8.28
N THR A 128 16.89 -0.48 -8.78
CA THR A 128 17.21 0.96 -8.88
C THR A 128 16.74 1.78 -7.68
N ASP A 129 15.94 1.18 -6.78
CA ASP A 129 15.41 1.88 -5.61
C ASP A 129 16.50 2.11 -4.57
N ARG A 130 16.53 3.33 -4.04
CA ARG A 130 17.43 3.66 -2.94
C ARG A 130 16.80 3.18 -1.62
N LEU A 131 17.58 2.51 -0.79
CA LEU A 131 17.12 2.04 0.52
C LEU A 131 16.48 3.17 1.35
N SER A 132 17.06 4.37 1.32
CA SER A 132 16.50 5.53 2.03
C SER A 132 15.09 5.91 1.58
N THR A 133 14.79 5.78 0.28
CA THR A 133 13.45 6.04 -0.28
C THR A 133 12.46 4.97 0.18
N VAL A 134 12.88 3.70 0.16
CA VAL A 134 12.04 2.58 0.64
C VAL A 134 11.70 2.75 2.12
N LEU A 135 12.70 3.06 2.95
CA LEU A 135 12.50 3.26 4.39
C LEU A 135 11.62 4.48 4.68
N LYS A 136 11.73 5.56 3.88
CA LYS A 136 10.83 6.71 3.99
C LYS A 136 9.38 6.31 3.67
N LYS A 137 9.13 5.52 2.62
CA LYS A 137 7.79 4.99 2.31
C LYS A 137 7.24 4.13 3.46
N VAL A 138 8.06 3.22 4.00
CA VAL A 138 7.67 2.38 5.14
C VAL A 138 7.23 3.24 6.33
N ALA A 139 8.02 4.25 6.70
CA ALA A 139 7.67 5.15 7.79
C ALA A 139 6.33 5.86 7.54
N LEU A 140 6.12 6.38 6.33
CA LEU A 140 4.86 7.03 5.94
C LEU A 140 3.66 6.08 6.05
N TYR A 141 3.75 4.84 5.58
CA TYR A 141 2.67 3.87 5.71
C TYR A 141 2.29 3.60 7.17
N LEU A 142 3.29 3.40 8.03
CA LEU A 142 3.06 3.17 9.44
C LEU A 142 2.47 4.40 10.14
N GLU A 143 2.94 5.62 9.82
CA GLU A 143 2.39 6.89 10.29
C GLU A 143 0.94 7.10 9.82
N ASP A 144 0.61 6.69 8.60
CA ASP A 144 -0.74 6.76 8.04
C ASP A 144 -1.71 5.76 8.71
N GLY A 145 -1.20 4.79 9.50
CA GLY A 145 -2.00 3.82 10.26
C GLY A 145 -2.04 2.42 9.66
N VAL A 146 -1.18 2.10 8.68
CA VAL A 146 -0.99 0.73 8.21
C VAL A 146 -0.40 -0.11 9.34
N GLN A 147 -0.99 -1.28 9.62
CA GLN A 147 -0.57 -2.11 10.76
C GLN A 147 0.74 -2.87 10.48
N MET A 148 0.95 -3.27 9.22
CA MET A 148 2.12 -4.04 8.80
C MET A 148 2.55 -3.65 7.39
N VAL A 149 3.86 -3.54 7.17
CA VAL A 149 4.45 -3.30 5.84
C VAL A 149 5.44 -4.42 5.53
N TRP A 150 5.28 -5.06 4.38
CA TRP A 150 6.25 -6.01 3.85
C TRP A 150 7.05 -5.37 2.72
N VAL A 151 8.37 -5.42 2.84
CA VAL A 151 9.30 -4.98 1.79
C VAL A 151 9.94 -6.22 1.16
N VAL A 152 9.56 -6.52 -0.08
CA VAL A 152 10.08 -7.65 -0.86
C VAL A 152 11.31 -7.21 -1.62
N ASN A 153 12.48 -7.73 -1.27
CA ASN A 153 13.75 -7.41 -1.92
C ASN A 153 14.19 -8.54 -2.85
N ARG A 154 14.06 -8.30 -4.15
CA ARG A 154 14.40 -9.27 -5.19
C ARG A 154 15.89 -9.60 -5.27
N MET A 155 16.77 -8.61 -5.06
CA MET A 155 18.22 -8.81 -5.15
C MET A 155 18.74 -9.70 -4.02
N HIS A 156 18.17 -9.54 -2.82
CA HIS A 156 18.56 -10.31 -1.64
C HIS A 156 17.66 -11.52 -1.38
N GLN A 157 16.64 -11.73 -2.24
CA GLN A 157 15.65 -12.81 -2.09
C GLN A 157 15.11 -12.89 -0.65
N SER A 158 14.70 -11.72 -0.13
CA SER A 158 14.27 -11.56 1.25
C SER A 158 13.01 -10.70 1.35
N ILE A 159 12.33 -10.84 2.48
CA ILE A 159 11.21 -9.98 2.87
C ILE A 159 11.54 -9.41 4.24
N THR A 160 11.41 -8.10 4.38
CA THR A 160 11.48 -7.44 5.68
C THR A 160 10.07 -6.99 6.10
N ILE A 161 9.69 -7.39 7.29
CA ILE A 161 8.40 -7.07 7.93
C ILE A 161 8.63 -5.90 8.88
N TYR A 162 7.81 -4.86 8.75
CA TYR A 162 7.80 -3.69 9.61
C TYR A 162 6.44 -3.55 10.28
N THR A 163 6.43 -3.24 11.57
CA THR A 163 5.27 -2.86 12.38
C THR A 163 5.61 -1.61 13.19
N LEU A 164 4.62 -0.98 13.82
CA LEU A 164 4.88 0.17 14.71
C LEU A 164 5.56 -0.20 16.03
N THR A 165 5.39 -1.45 16.48
CA THR A 165 5.74 -1.85 17.86
C THR A 165 6.99 -2.69 17.96
N ASP A 166 7.36 -3.38 16.89
CA ASP A 166 8.43 -4.37 16.92
C ASP A 166 9.60 -3.95 16.04
N ASP A 167 10.78 -4.45 16.35
CA ASP A 167 11.94 -4.30 15.48
C ASP A 167 11.70 -5.00 14.14
N PRO A 168 12.21 -4.44 13.02
CA PRO A 168 12.05 -5.06 11.71
C PRO A 168 12.64 -6.46 11.64
N VAL A 169 11.87 -7.42 11.08
CA VAL A 169 12.30 -8.81 10.92
C VAL A 169 12.53 -9.11 9.44
N THR A 170 13.73 -9.57 9.09
CA THR A 170 14.06 -9.99 7.72
C THR A 170 14.07 -11.50 7.61
N LEU A 171 13.28 -12.02 6.67
CA LEU A 171 13.15 -13.44 6.34
C LEU A 171 13.75 -13.72 4.95
N SER A 172 14.38 -14.90 4.80
CA SER A 172 14.92 -15.38 3.53
C SER A 172 15.00 -16.91 3.48
N GLY A 173 15.17 -17.47 2.30
CA GLY A 173 15.34 -18.92 2.11
C GLY A 173 14.18 -19.74 2.66
N GLU A 174 14.48 -20.69 3.55
CA GLU A 174 13.48 -21.59 4.18
C GLU A 174 12.70 -20.94 5.33
N LEU A 175 13.03 -19.73 5.74
CA LEU A 175 12.27 -19.04 6.78
C LEU A 175 10.84 -18.80 6.29
N ILE A 176 9.89 -18.97 7.21
CA ILE A 176 8.46 -18.95 6.87
C ILE A 176 7.92 -17.53 7.01
N LEU A 177 7.38 -17.00 5.92
CA LEU A 177 6.54 -15.80 5.92
C LEU A 177 5.13 -16.21 6.32
N THR A 178 4.58 -15.53 7.31
CA THR A 178 3.18 -15.70 7.74
C THR A 178 2.41 -14.40 7.65
N GLY A 179 1.10 -14.49 7.45
CA GLY A 179 0.22 -13.33 7.46
C GLY A 179 -0.12 -12.79 8.84
N GLY A 180 0.40 -13.43 9.90
CA GLY A 180 0.09 -13.07 11.28
C GLY A 180 -1.42 -13.13 11.56
N GLU A 181 -1.89 -12.17 12.36
CA GLU A 181 -3.32 -12.03 12.68
C GLU A 181 -4.13 -11.40 11.54
N LEU A 182 -3.46 -10.70 10.61
CA LEU A 182 -4.14 -10.05 9.48
C LEU A 182 -4.64 -11.05 8.44
N ILE A 183 -3.82 -12.08 8.15
CA ILE A 183 -4.17 -13.11 7.16
C ILE A 183 -3.88 -14.48 7.81
N PRO A 184 -4.74 -14.92 8.75
CA PRO A 184 -4.56 -16.18 9.44
C PRO A 184 -4.58 -17.36 8.47
N GLY A 185 -3.64 -18.29 8.65
CA GLY A 185 -3.47 -19.45 7.75
C GLY A 185 -2.55 -19.20 6.54
N PHE A 186 -2.18 -17.95 6.24
CA PHE A 186 -1.15 -17.71 5.23
C PHE A 186 0.23 -18.06 5.79
N SER A 187 0.90 -18.98 5.10
CA SER A 187 2.23 -19.48 5.48
C SER A 187 2.96 -19.99 4.23
N THR A 188 4.17 -19.48 3.97
CA THR A 188 4.98 -19.92 2.82
C THR A 188 6.48 -19.73 3.12
N PRO A 189 7.37 -20.65 2.70
CA PRO A 189 8.79 -20.37 2.69
C PRO A 189 9.13 -19.18 1.77
N VAL A 190 9.99 -18.28 2.24
CA VAL A 190 10.32 -17.07 1.46
C VAL A 190 10.90 -17.39 0.08
N ARG A 191 11.72 -18.46 -0.05
CA ARG A 191 12.28 -18.87 -1.35
C ARG A 191 11.21 -19.06 -2.43
N VAL A 192 10.01 -19.54 -2.08
CA VAL A 192 8.91 -19.79 -3.03
C VAL A 192 8.50 -18.53 -3.80
N LEU A 193 8.73 -17.37 -3.24
CA LEU A 193 8.46 -16.09 -3.90
C LEU A 193 9.47 -15.74 -4.99
N PHE A 194 10.64 -16.38 -4.99
CA PHE A 194 11.76 -16.07 -5.87
C PHE A 194 12.11 -17.22 -6.84
N GLU A 195 11.49 -18.37 -6.67
CA GLU A 195 11.56 -19.48 -7.63
C GLU A 195 10.72 -19.17 -8.87
N ASP A 196 11.21 -19.56 -10.06
CA ASP A 196 10.54 -19.42 -11.36
C ASP A 196 9.71 -20.67 -11.67
#